data_00410402a6231255fec90326534e6c60
#
_entry.id   00410402a6231255fec90326534e6c60
#
_cell.length_a   1.000
_cell.length_b   1.000
_cell.length_c   1.000
_cell.angle_alpha   90.00
_cell.angle_beta   90.00
_cell.angle_gamma   90.00
#
_symmetry.space_group_name_H-M   'P 1'
#
loop_
_entity.id
_entity.type
_entity.pdbx_description
1 polymer ?
#
loop_
_entity_poly.entity_id
_entity_poly.type
_entity_poly.pdbx_seq_one_letter_code
_entity_poly.pdbx_strand_id
1 'polypeptide(L)'
;FSSLKSDEERTYDFLTAVFAELAEMTPGPYLHLGGDEALGTAPADFVKFVTRAAAIVAATGKTPMAWHEAGAASELPAGTVGQYWNYRTPQDGHAAKAVSFVEQGGKLVFSPADAIYLDMKYDEATPLGLSWAGLTSVATSYDWDPATVFPGIGDADILGVEAPMWSETLRSLADIDAMAFPRIASAAEIAWSPAAGASAQRTWESFRSRVGALGPHWSALGIAFSPRDDIAWATGA
;
A
#
# COMPACT_ATOMS: atom_id res chain seq x y z
N PHE A 1 -12.34 19.73 -4.12
CA PHE A 1 -11.21 19.30 -3.29
C PHE A 1 -10.67 20.52 -2.55
N SER A 2 -10.29 20.37 -1.29
CA SER A 2 -9.64 21.41 -0.50
C SER A 2 -8.24 20.95 -0.13
N SER A 3 -7.27 21.85 -0.23
CA SER A 3 -5.88 21.59 0.16
C SER A 3 -5.44 22.61 1.20
N LEU A 4 -4.48 22.24 2.04
CA LEU A 4 -3.80 23.17 2.92
C LEU A 4 -2.98 24.16 2.08
N LYS A 5 -2.94 25.42 2.52
CA LYS A 5 -2.16 26.45 1.82
C LYS A 5 -0.67 26.29 2.10
N SER A 6 0.12 26.14 1.06
CA SER A 6 1.56 25.92 1.13
C SER A 6 2.37 27.20 1.45
N ASP A 7 1.78 28.38 1.34
CA ASP A 7 2.41 29.69 1.53
C ASP A 7 2.09 30.33 2.89
N GLU A 8 1.25 29.72 3.72
CA GLU A 8 0.88 30.22 5.04
C GLU A 8 1.65 29.50 6.16
N GLU A 9 2.38 30.21 7.00
CA GLU A 9 3.12 29.63 8.14
C GLU A 9 2.20 28.89 9.13
N ARG A 10 1.00 29.41 9.37
CA ARG A 10 0.00 28.76 10.24
C ARG A 10 -0.36 27.33 9.80
N THR A 11 -0.21 26.99 8.51
CA THR A 11 -0.37 25.62 8.01
C THR A 11 0.68 24.71 8.62
N TYR A 12 1.92 25.18 8.68
CA TYR A 12 3.03 24.39 9.22
C TYR A 12 3.04 24.36 10.74
N ASP A 13 2.58 25.42 11.41
CA ASP A 13 2.32 25.42 12.85
C ASP A 13 1.27 24.35 13.21
N PHE A 14 0.19 24.27 12.42
CA PHE A 14 -0.83 23.25 12.59
C PHE A 14 -0.28 21.84 12.37
N LEU A 15 0.47 21.60 11.28
CA LEU A 15 1.10 20.31 11.02
C LEU A 15 2.08 19.91 12.12
N THR A 16 2.84 20.88 12.64
CA THR A 16 3.78 20.63 13.76
C THR A 16 3.04 20.11 14.98
N ALA A 17 1.94 20.75 15.36
CA ALA A 17 1.13 20.31 16.50
C ALA A 17 0.54 18.91 16.26
N VAL A 18 -0.07 18.66 15.08
CA VAL A 18 -0.69 17.39 14.75
C VAL A 18 0.32 16.25 14.73
N PHE A 19 1.46 16.44 14.04
CA PHE A 19 2.47 15.39 13.95
C PHE A 19 3.18 15.12 15.28
N ALA A 20 3.33 16.13 16.14
CA ALA A 20 3.84 15.92 17.51
C ALA A 20 2.89 15.01 18.31
N GLU A 21 1.58 15.29 18.31
CA GLU A 21 0.59 14.46 19.00
C GLU A 21 0.56 13.04 18.44
N LEU A 22 0.54 12.87 17.11
CA LEU A 22 0.55 11.55 16.48
C LEU A 22 1.84 10.77 16.82
N ALA A 23 2.98 11.44 16.89
CA ALA A 23 4.25 10.80 17.23
C ALA A 23 4.27 10.29 18.68
N GLU A 24 3.61 10.99 19.60
CA GLU A 24 3.44 10.54 20.99
C GLU A 24 2.45 9.37 21.11
N MET A 25 1.37 9.39 20.31
CA MET A 25 0.34 8.35 20.34
C MET A 25 0.79 7.03 19.75
N THR A 26 1.79 7.02 18.86
CA THR A 26 2.19 5.84 18.10
C THR A 26 3.61 5.38 18.49
N PRO A 27 3.81 4.13 18.92
CA PRO A 27 5.13 3.63 19.30
C PRO A 27 6.03 3.31 18.10
N GLY A 28 5.48 3.14 16.90
CA GLY A 28 6.21 2.77 15.68
C GLY A 28 7.18 3.87 15.21
N PRO A 29 8.22 3.52 14.45
CA PRO A 29 9.24 4.45 13.99
C PRO A 29 8.81 5.34 12.82
N TYR A 30 7.70 5.06 12.18
CA TYR A 30 7.24 5.75 10.98
C TYR A 30 6.01 6.61 11.25
N LEU A 31 5.87 7.70 10.46
CA LEU A 31 4.67 8.51 10.43
C LEU A 31 4.37 8.92 8.99
N HIS A 32 3.20 8.51 8.50
CA HIS A 32 2.78 8.77 7.12
C HIS A 32 2.12 10.14 7.01
N LEU A 33 2.62 10.99 6.11
CA LEU A 33 2.15 12.36 5.92
C LEU A 33 1.13 12.53 4.77
N GLY A 34 0.83 11.48 4.01
CA GLY A 34 -0.04 11.55 2.83
C GLY A 34 0.72 11.98 1.58
N GLY A 35 0.20 12.94 0.85
CA GLY A 35 0.85 13.54 -0.33
C GLY A 35 0.33 13.03 -1.68
N ASP A 36 -0.76 12.26 -1.66
CA ASP A 36 -1.44 11.76 -2.86
C ASP A 36 -2.37 12.83 -3.46
N GLU A 37 -2.62 12.69 -4.76
CA GLU A 37 -3.69 13.33 -5.52
C GLU A 37 -3.93 14.83 -5.25
N ALA A 38 -2.89 15.62 -5.03
CA ALA A 38 -2.97 17.06 -4.84
C ALA A 38 -3.30 17.79 -6.16
N LEU A 39 -4.36 17.37 -6.85
CA LEU A 39 -4.70 17.75 -8.23
C LEU A 39 -4.90 19.25 -8.46
N GLY A 40 -5.27 19.99 -7.42
CA GLY A 40 -5.46 21.45 -7.49
C GLY A 40 -4.23 22.26 -7.08
N THR A 41 -3.12 21.62 -6.73
CA THR A 41 -1.91 22.28 -6.22
C THR A 41 -0.86 22.40 -7.33
N ALA A 42 -0.30 23.61 -7.51
CA ALA A 42 0.78 23.79 -8.47
C ALA A 42 2.00 22.93 -8.09
N PRO A 43 2.74 22.33 -9.06
CA PRO A 43 3.84 21.41 -8.75
C PRO A 43 4.91 21.99 -7.80
N ALA A 44 5.27 23.26 -7.96
CA ALA A 44 6.25 23.92 -7.08
C ALA A 44 5.72 24.07 -5.64
N ASP A 45 4.44 24.37 -5.47
CA ASP A 45 3.81 24.47 -4.16
C ASP A 45 3.68 23.12 -3.51
N PHE A 46 3.37 22.08 -4.27
CA PHE A 46 3.37 20.69 -3.79
C PHE A 46 4.75 20.27 -3.28
N VAL A 47 5.80 20.47 -4.06
CA VAL A 47 7.17 20.16 -3.65
C VAL A 47 7.56 20.90 -2.38
N LYS A 48 7.30 22.21 -2.30
CA LYS A 48 7.52 23.01 -1.10
C LYS A 48 6.79 22.45 0.11
N PHE A 49 5.52 22.09 -0.08
CA PHE A 49 4.68 21.57 1.00
C PHE A 49 5.18 20.23 1.53
N VAL A 50 5.40 19.23 0.66
CA VAL A 50 5.80 17.88 1.09
C VAL A 50 7.20 17.89 1.71
N THR A 51 8.13 18.71 1.19
CA THR A 51 9.46 18.88 1.77
C THR A 51 9.36 19.39 3.21
N ARG A 52 8.58 20.43 3.45
CA ARG A 52 8.40 20.99 4.80
C ARG A 52 7.65 20.04 5.74
N ALA A 53 6.59 19.41 5.25
CA ALA A 53 5.82 18.44 6.04
C ALA A 53 6.70 17.24 6.46
N ALA A 54 7.51 16.71 5.54
CA ALA A 54 8.46 15.64 5.85
C ALA A 54 9.51 16.07 6.90
N ALA A 55 10.03 17.30 6.80
CA ALA A 55 10.95 17.83 7.78
C ALA A 55 10.31 17.97 9.18
N ILE A 56 9.03 18.37 9.26
CA ILE A 56 8.28 18.44 10.53
C ILE A 56 8.11 17.04 11.13
N VAL A 57 7.76 16.04 10.33
CA VAL A 57 7.69 14.64 10.79
C VAL A 57 9.04 14.18 11.32
N ALA A 58 10.13 14.41 10.57
CA ALA A 58 11.48 14.04 10.99
C ALA A 58 11.89 14.71 12.31
N ALA A 59 11.47 15.94 12.55
CA ALA A 59 11.74 16.68 13.79
C ALA A 59 11.08 16.04 15.03
N THR A 60 10.06 15.20 14.86
CA THR A 60 9.46 14.40 15.95
C THR A 60 10.31 13.18 16.36
N GLY A 61 11.38 12.87 15.63
CA GLY A 61 12.16 11.65 15.76
C GLY A 61 11.60 10.44 15.02
N LYS A 62 10.51 10.61 14.26
CA LYS A 62 9.95 9.57 13.38
C LYS A 62 10.54 9.68 11.99
N THR A 63 10.60 8.54 11.29
CA THR A 63 10.92 8.51 9.86
C THR A 63 9.68 8.88 9.04
N PRO A 64 9.75 9.89 8.16
CA PRO A 64 8.62 10.23 7.32
C PRO A 64 8.30 9.12 6.33
N MET A 65 7.01 8.88 6.11
CA MET A 65 6.47 8.12 4.98
C MET A 65 5.55 9.02 4.17
N ALA A 66 5.50 8.81 2.85
CA ALA A 66 4.58 9.54 1.99
C ALA A 66 4.17 8.68 0.78
N TRP A 67 3.02 8.98 0.19
CA TRP A 67 2.68 8.44 -1.10
C TRP A 67 3.73 8.86 -2.13
N HIS A 68 3.97 8.02 -3.11
CA HIS A 68 5.10 8.15 -4.03
C HIS A 68 5.14 9.49 -4.80
N GLU A 69 4.02 10.22 -4.91
CA GLU A 69 3.98 11.55 -5.52
C GLU A 69 4.94 12.53 -4.84
N ALA A 70 5.15 12.37 -3.54
CA ALA A 70 6.10 13.21 -2.79
C ALA A 70 7.56 13.06 -3.27
N GLY A 71 7.88 12.00 -4.00
CA GLY A 71 9.18 11.84 -4.66
C GLY A 71 9.45 12.82 -5.80
N ALA A 72 8.48 13.69 -6.13
CA ALA A 72 8.75 14.88 -6.94
C ALA A 72 9.67 15.89 -6.22
N ALA A 73 9.78 15.82 -4.90
CA ALA A 73 10.71 16.61 -4.11
C ALA A 73 12.09 15.93 -4.05
N SER A 74 13.15 16.69 -4.30
CA SER A 74 14.54 16.21 -4.32
C SER A 74 15.28 16.39 -2.98
N GLU A 75 14.64 16.98 -1.97
CA GLU A 75 15.25 17.34 -0.68
C GLU A 75 14.41 16.79 0.48
N LEU A 76 14.02 15.53 0.39
CA LEU A 76 13.35 14.86 1.50
C LEU A 76 14.35 14.48 2.59
N PRO A 77 13.96 14.44 3.89
CA PRO A 77 14.82 13.91 4.94
C PRO A 77 15.37 12.53 4.60
N ALA A 78 16.64 12.30 4.90
CA ALA A 78 17.29 11.02 4.62
C ALA A 78 16.51 9.84 5.24
N GLY A 79 16.35 8.77 4.48
CA GLY A 79 15.62 7.58 4.90
C GLY A 79 14.09 7.70 4.78
N THR A 80 13.55 8.80 4.24
CA THR A 80 12.10 8.91 3.96
C THR A 80 11.61 7.74 3.12
N VAL A 81 10.49 7.15 3.51
CA VAL A 81 9.91 5.99 2.84
C VAL A 81 8.82 6.42 1.87
N GLY A 82 8.92 5.96 0.62
CA GLY A 82 7.88 6.15 -0.40
C GLY A 82 6.92 4.97 -0.43
N GLN A 83 5.61 5.23 -0.42
CA GLN A 83 4.60 4.20 -0.63
C GLN A 83 4.06 4.29 -2.06
N TYR A 84 4.29 3.24 -2.85
CA TYR A 84 3.85 3.16 -4.24
C TYR A 84 2.48 2.52 -4.35
N TRP A 85 1.49 3.27 -4.84
CA TRP A 85 0.10 2.82 -4.97
C TRP A 85 -0.41 2.70 -6.40
N ASN A 86 0.35 3.12 -7.42
CA ASN A 86 -0.07 3.05 -8.82
C ASN A 86 -0.11 1.59 -9.32
N TYR A 87 -0.13 1.35 -10.62
CA TYR A 87 -0.25 0.02 -11.21
C TYR A 87 1.08 -0.75 -11.21
N ARG A 88 1.03 -2.10 -11.24
CA ARG A 88 2.20 -2.97 -11.44
C ARG A 88 2.99 -2.62 -12.71
N THR A 89 2.32 -2.09 -13.73
CA THR A 89 2.94 -1.44 -14.89
C THR A 89 2.82 0.07 -14.72
N PRO A 90 3.88 0.74 -14.23
CA PRO A 90 3.84 2.16 -13.91
C PRO A 90 3.48 3.03 -15.10
N GLN A 91 2.67 4.05 -14.88
CA GLN A 91 2.22 5.02 -15.87
C GLN A 91 2.73 6.42 -15.52
N ASP A 92 2.74 7.33 -16.49
CA ASP A 92 2.84 8.79 -16.33
C ASP A 92 3.90 9.31 -15.34
N GLY A 93 5.10 8.73 -15.32
CA GLY A 93 6.20 9.19 -14.48
C GLY A 93 6.09 8.78 -13.00
N HIS A 94 5.12 7.95 -12.63
CA HIS A 94 4.97 7.43 -11.25
C HIS A 94 6.18 6.61 -10.81
N ALA A 95 6.79 5.82 -11.73
CA ALA A 95 8.01 5.08 -11.43
C ALA A 95 9.15 6.00 -10.99
N ALA A 96 9.41 7.09 -11.74
CA ALA A 96 10.48 8.03 -11.42
C ALA A 96 10.30 8.67 -10.04
N LYS A 97 9.06 9.03 -9.68
CA LYS A 97 8.77 9.57 -8.34
C LYS A 97 9.03 8.53 -7.24
N ALA A 98 8.64 7.27 -7.45
CA ALA A 98 8.92 6.22 -6.48
C ALA A 98 10.43 5.96 -6.35
N VAL A 99 11.15 5.80 -7.46
CA VAL A 99 12.61 5.57 -7.49
C VAL A 99 13.37 6.70 -6.80
N SER A 100 12.90 7.95 -6.93
CA SER A 100 13.49 9.12 -6.26
C SER A 100 13.69 8.95 -4.76
N PHE A 101 12.80 8.23 -4.07
CA PHE A 101 12.99 7.95 -2.63
C PHE A 101 14.25 7.11 -2.37
N VAL A 102 14.48 6.10 -3.20
CA VAL A 102 15.67 5.23 -3.10
C VAL A 102 16.94 6.01 -3.45
N GLU A 103 16.90 6.82 -4.49
CA GLU A 103 18.01 7.70 -4.88
C GLU A 103 18.39 8.70 -3.78
N GLN A 104 17.44 9.10 -2.94
CA GLN A 104 17.65 9.96 -1.76
C GLN A 104 17.99 9.16 -0.47
N GLY A 105 18.28 7.85 -0.60
CA GLY A 105 18.69 6.99 0.54
C GLY A 105 17.53 6.46 1.38
N GLY A 106 16.30 6.54 0.88
CA GLY A 106 15.11 5.96 1.48
C GLY A 106 14.81 4.56 0.99
N LYS A 107 13.58 4.10 1.26
CA LYS A 107 13.06 2.78 0.89
C LYS A 107 11.65 2.89 0.29
N LEU A 108 11.16 1.79 -0.27
CA LEU A 108 9.81 1.70 -0.82
C LEU A 108 8.94 0.70 -0.06
N VAL A 109 7.68 1.04 0.09
CA VAL A 109 6.58 0.13 0.39
C VAL A 109 5.73 0.00 -0.87
N PHE A 110 5.41 -1.23 -1.25
CA PHE A 110 4.62 -1.48 -2.46
C PHE A 110 3.16 -1.78 -2.12
N SER A 111 2.26 -1.04 -2.75
CA SER A 111 0.80 -1.17 -2.63
C SER A 111 0.12 -1.00 -3.99
N PRO A 112 0.54 -1.72 -5.07
CA PRO A 112 -0.03 -1.49 -6.39
C PRO A 112 -1.54 -1.78 -6.41
N ALA A 113 -2.32 -0.77 -6.84
CA ALA A 113 -3.78 -0.79 -6.72
C ALA A 113 -4.43 -1.90 -7.55
N ASP A 114 -3.86 -2.23 -8.71
CA ASP A 114 -4.34 -3.29 -9.60
C ASP A 114 -4.00 -4.72 -9.13
N ALA A 115 -3.34 -4.84 -7.97
CA ALA A 115 -2.96 -6.13 -7.41
C ALA A 115 -3.38 -6.30 -5.95
N ILE A 116 -3.17 -5.29 -5.09
CA ILE A 116 -3.20 -5.51 -3.66
C ILE A 116 -4.18 -4.61 -2.90
N TYR A 117 -4.89 -3.70 -3.59
CA TYR A 117 -5.99 -2.97 -2.97
C TYR A 117 -7.15 -3.92 -2.72
N LEU A 118 -7.44 -4.14 -1.44
CA LEU A 118 -8.45 -5.11 -0.99
C LEU A 118 -9.89 -4.63 -1.20
N ASP A 119 -10.08 -3.36 -1.50
CA ASP A 119 -11.36 -2.75 -1.86
C ASP A 119 -11.69 -2.86 -3.37
N MET A 120 -10.79 -3.33 -4.21
CA MET A 120 -11.11 -3.66 -5.60
C MET A 120 -11.99 -4.91 -5.67
N LYS A 121 -12.97 -4.93 -6.59
CA LYS A 121 -13.82 -6.10 -6.81
C LYS A 121 -13.00 -7.31 -7.25
N TYR A 122 -13.41 -8.51 -6.80
CA TYR A 122 -12.84 -9.76 -7.30
C TYR A 122 -13.19 -10.01 -8.77
N ASP A 123 -14.45 -9.75 -9.11
CA ASP A 123 -15.06 -9.94 -10.41
C ASP A 123 -16.27 -8.99 -10.56
N GLU A 124 -16.89 -8.97 -11.74
CA GLU A 124 -18.07 -8.14 -12.02
C GLU A 124 -19.28 -8.45 -11.13
N ALA A 125 -19.41 -9.68 -10.64
CA ALA A 125 -20.50 -10.11 -9.77
C ALA A 125 -20.30 -9.72 -8.30
N THR A 126 -19.11 -9.28 -7.92
CA THR A 126 -18.81 -8.86 -6.54
C THR A 126 -19.63 -7.62 -6.19
N PRO A 127 -20.53 -7.68 -5.16
CA PRO A 127 -21.45 -6.59 -4.87
C PRO A 127 -20.78 -5.39 -4.19
N LEU A 128 -19.68 -5.60 -3.50
CA LEU A 128 -18.89 -4.59 -2.78
C LEU A 128 -17.64 -4.23 -3.54
N GLY A 129 -17.03 -3.11 -3.19
CA GLY A 129 -15.76 -2.67 -3.75
C GLY A 129 -15.89 -1.79 -4.98
N LEU A 130 -14.76 -1.30 -5.42
CA LEU A 130 -14.58 -0.44 -6.59
C LEU A 130 -13.87 -1.23 -7.70
N SER A 131 -13.81 -0.66 -8.91
CA SER A 131 -13.16 -1.30 -10.07
C SER A 131 -12.29 -0.32 -10.88
N TRP A 132 -11.98 0.84 -10.32
CA TRP A 132 -11.19 1.86 -11.03
C TRP A 132 -9.77 1.38 -11.38
N ALA A 133 -9.18 0.50 -10.55
CA ALA A 133 -7.88 -0.11 -10.83
C ALA A 133 -7.99 -1.47 -11.58
N GLY A 134 -9.21 -1.89 -11.90
CA GLY A 134 -9.52 -3.17 -12.51
C GLY A 134 -10.17 -4.16 -11.54
N LEU A 135 -10.31 -5.40 -11.99
CA LEU A 135 -10.82 -6.52 -11.19
C LEU A 135 -9.63 -7.30 -10.63
N THR A 136 -9.63 -7.53 -9.33
CA THR A 136 -8.51 -8.17 -8.62
C THR A 136 -8.95 -9.51 -8.04
N SER A 137 -8.84 -10.58 -8.83
CA SER A 137 -9.03 -11.95 -8.36
C SER A 137 -7.93 -12.32 -7.35
N VAL A 138 -8.06 -13.46 -6.66
CA VAL A 138 -7.01 -13.95 -5.77
C VAL A 138 -5.73 -14.27 -6.56
N ALA A 139 -5.87 -14.83 -7.76
CA ALA A 139 -4.74 -15.08 -8.64
C ALA A 139 -4.04 -13.77 -9.06
N THR A 140 -4.81 -12.75 -9.44
CA THR A 140 -4.26 -11.42 -9.79
C THR A 140 -3.50 -10.81 -8.63
N SER A 141 -4.04 -10.93 -7.39
CA SER A 141 -3.38 -10.38 -6.19
C SER A 141 -2.10 -11.12 -5.80
N TYR A 142 -1.89 -12.32 -6.31
CA TYR A 142 -0.71 -13.13 -6.05
C TYR A 142 0.37 -13.06 -7.14
N ASP A 143 -0.05 -12.82 -8.40
CA ASP A 143 0.83 -12.89 -9.58
C ASP A 143 1.62 -11.60 -9.81
N TRP A 144 2.47 -11.24 -8.84
CA TRP A 144 3.41 -10.13 -8.95
C TRP A 144 4.54 -10.25 -7.93
N ASP A 145 5.60 -9.48 -8.15
CA ASP A 145 6.76 -9.41 -7.27
C ASP A 145 7.20 -7.95 -7.14
N PRO A 146 7.28 -7.39 -5.91
CA PRO A 146 7.67 -6.00 -5.71
C PRO A 146 9.04 -5.65 -6.30
N ALA A 147 9.99 -6.61 -6.32
CA ALA A 147 11.32 -6.41 -6.89
C ALA A 147 11.35 -6.35 -8.43
N THR A 148 10.21 -6.58 -9.10
CA THR A 148 10.11 -6.54 -10.57
C THR A 148 9.30 -5.35 -11.11
N VAL A 149 8.71 -4.55 -10.23
CA VAL A 149 7.85 -3.41 -10.64
C VAL A 149 8.68 -2.29 -11.28
N PHE A 150 9.87 -2.02 -10.75
CA PHE A 150 10.75 -0.99 -11.30
C PHE A 150 12.11 -1.56 -11.68
N PRO A 151 12.64 -1.24 -12.88
CA PRO A 151 14.02 -1.54 -13.21
C PRO A 151 14.99 -0.90 -12.22
N GLY A 152 15.97 -1.67 -11.73
CA GLY A 152 17.01 -1.19 -10.83
C GLY A 152 16.63 -1.14 -9.34
N ILE A 153 15.41 -1.46 -8.99
CA ILE A 153 14.96 -1.63 -7.59
C ILE A 153 14.99 -3.12 -7.25
N GLY A 154 15.56 -3.45 -6.11
CA GLY A 154 15.65 -4.82 -5.62
C GLY A 154 15.23 -4.94 -4.15
N ASP A 155 15.28 -6.16 -3.61
CA ASP A 155 14.86 -6.44 -2.22
C ASP A 155 15.52 -5.52 -1.18
N ALA A 156 16.76 -5.08 -1.44
CA ALA A 156 17.46 -4.17 -0.54
C ALA A 156 16.82 -2.79 -0.43
N ASP A 157 16.05 -2.36 -1.45
CA ASP A 157 15.40 -1.06 -1.52
C ASP A 157 13.96 -1.10 -1.01
N ILE A 158 13.43 -2.31 -0.77
CA ILE A 158 12.06 -2.55 -0.40
C ILE A 158 11.96 -2.74 1.12
N LEU A 159 11.11 -1.93 1.77
CA LEU A 159 10.78 -2.07 3.18
C LEU A 159 9.69 -3.12 3.40
N GLY A 160 8.75 -3.24 2.47
CA GLY A 160 7.67 -4.21 2.55
C GLY A 160 6.56 -3.97 1.53
N VAL A 161 5.44 -4.64 1.80
CA VAL A 161 4.21 -4.59 1.04
C VAL A 161 3.08 -4.21 1.99
N GLU A 162 2.17 -3.37 1.55
CA GLU A 162 0.96 -3.02 2.28
C GLU A 162 -0.26 -3.25 1.38
N ALA A 163 -1.31 -3.81 1.95
CA ALA A 163 -2.58 -4.07 1.28
C ALA A 163 -3.67 -3.11 1.78
N PRO A 164 -3.83 -1.93 1.16
CA PRO A 164 -4.84 -0.96 1.53
C PRO A 164 -6.25 -1.49 1.34
N MET A 165 -7.16 -1.05 2.21
CA MET A 165 -8.59 -1.29 2.08
C MET A 165 -9.35 0.01 2.33
N TRP A 166 -9.82 0.64 1.28
CA TRP A 166 -10.64 1.85 1.35
C TRP A 166 -12.10 1.48 1.58
N SER A 167 -12.84 2.30 2.29
CA SER A 167 -14.10 1.89 2.91
C SER A 167 -15.36 2.48 2.27
N GLU A 168 -15.29 3.03 1.06
CA GLU A 168 -16.43 3.68 0.39
C GLU A 168 -17.67 2.80 0.28
N THR A 169 -17.47 1.49 0.09
CA THR A 169 -18.56 0.53 -0.05
C THR A 169 -18.76 -0.38 1.16
N LEU A 170 -17.86 -0.33 2.15
CA LEU A 170 -17.84 -1.22 3.31
C LEU A 170 -18.63 -0.61 4.48
N ARG A 171 -19.46 -1.41 5.15
CA ARG A 171 -20.34 -0.96 6.24
C ARG A 171 -20.25 -1.81 7.50
N SER A 172 -19.65 -3.00 7.40
CA SER A 172 -19.60 -3.96 8.51
C SER A 172 -18.29 -4.72 8.52
N LEU A 173 -17.99 -5.40 9.63
CA LEU A 173 -16.85 -6.31 9.73
C LEU A 173 -16.96 -7.45 8.69
N ALA A 174 -18.18 -7.97 8.46
CA ALA A 174 -18.39 -9.01 7.46
C ALA A 174 -18.04 -8.53 6.03
N ASP A 175 -18.28 -7.25 5.71
CA ASP A 175 -17.88 -6.68 4.42
C ASP A 175 -16.34 -6.62 4.32
N ILE A 176 -15.68 -6.22 5.39
CA ILE A 176 -14.21 -6.18 5.47
C ILE A 176 -13.65 -7.59 5.28
N ASP A 177 -14.17 -8.56 6.01
CA ASP A 177 -13.74 -9.96 5.92
C ASP A 177 -13.92 -10.52 4.51
N ALA A 178 -15.08 -10.30 3.90
CA ALA A 178 -15.37 -10.79 2.55
C ALA A 178 -14.45 -10.18 1.48
N MET A 179 -14.07 -8.91 1.65
CA MET A 179 -13.17 -8.23 0.71
C MET A 179 -11.69 -8.52 1.00
N ALA A 180 -11.30 -8.70 2.26
CA ALA A 180 -9.92 -9.01 2.63
C ALA A 180 -9.55 -10.47 2.36
N PHE A 181 -10.37 -11.41 2.81
CA PHE A 181 -10.06 -12.83 2.74
C PHE A 181 -10.70 -13.47 1.50
N PRO A 182 -9.92 -14.21 0.67
CA PRO A 182 -8.56 -14.71 0.94
C PRO A 182 -7.41 -13.83 0.45
N ARG A 183 -7.63 -12.69 -0.24
CA ARG A 183 -6.56 -11.90 -0.89
C ARG A 183 -5.49 -11.39 0.07
N ILE A 184 -5.82 -11.12 1.34
CA ILE A 184 -4.83 -10.71 2.34
C ILE A 184 -3.71 -11.76 2.53
N ALA A 185 -4.00 -13.04 2.28
CA ALA A 185 -2.99 -14.09 2.30
C ALA A 185 -1.96 -13.93 1.17
N SER A 186 -2.38 -13.39 0.00
CA SER A 186 -1.46 -13.06 -1.09
C SER A 186 -0.46 -12.00 -0.67
N ALA A 187 -0.95 -10.91 -0.07
CA ALA A 187 -0.11 -9.84 0.47
C ALA A 187 0.89 -10.38 1.50
N ALA A 188 0.41 -11.19 2.44
CA ALA A 188 1.26 -11.79 3.47
C ALA A 188 2.35 -12.67 2.87
N GLU A 189 2.01 -13.54 1.90
CA GLU A 189 3.03 -14.40 1.29
C GLU A 189 4.03 -13.60 0.47
N ILE A 190 3.60 -12.63 -0.32
CA ILE A 190 4.50 -11.77 -1.10
C ILE A 190 5.47 -11.02 -0.19
N ALA A 191 4.96 -10.47 0.93
CA ALA A 191 5.78 -9.70 1.87
C ALA A 191 6.81 -10.54 2.65
N TRP A 192 6.51 -11.82 2.92
CA TRP A 192 7.31 -12.67 3.79
C TRP A 192 8.05 -13.80 3.07
N SER A 193 7.89 -13.91 1.75
CA SER A 193 8.56 -14.94 0.95
C SER A 193 9.71 -14.37 0.13
N PRO A 194 10.68 -15.19 -0.25
CA PRO A 194 11.68 -14.82 -1.24
C PRO A 194 11.04 -14.41 -2.57
N ALA A 195 11.82 -13.73 -3.43
CA ALA A 195 11.41 -13.35 -4.76
C ALA A 195 10.77 -14.51 -5.56
N ALA A 196 9.90 -14.19 -6.49
CA ALA A 196 9.27 -15.19 -7.36
C ALA A 196 10.33 -16.03 -8.09
N GLY A 197 10.14 -17.36 -8.10
CA GLY A 197 11.10 -18.31 -8.67
C GLY A 197 12.24 -18.73 -7.75
N ALA A 198 12.48 -18.06 -6.64
CA ALA A 198 13.50 -18.45 -5.65
C ALA A 198 13.05 -19.57 -4.71
N SER A 199 11.76 -19.86 -4.65
CA SER A 199 11.19 -20.96 -3.86
C SER A 199 10.20 -21.76 -4.69
N ALA A 200 10.33 -23.10 -4.64
CA ALA A 200 9.37 -24.01 -5.29
C ALA A 200 7.95 -23.92 -4.69
N GLN A 201 7.80 -23.31 -3.53
CA GLN A 201 6.49 -23.12 -2.88
C GLN A 201 5.81 -21.81 -3.28
N ARG A 202 6.56 -20.82 -3.77
CA ARG A 202 5.98 -19.57 -4.24
C ARG A 202 5.47 -19.73 -5.69
N THR A 203 4.45 -20.55 -5.85
CA THR A 203 3.72 -20.77 -7.09
C THR A 203 2.23 -20.68 -6.84
N TRP A 204 1.46 -20.29 -7.82
CA TRP A 204 -0.01 -20.21 -7.72
C TRP A 204 -0.62 -21.53 -7.23
N GLU A 205 -0.20 -22.67 -7.79
CA GLU A 205 -0.74 -23.99 -7.42
C GLU A 205 -0.47 -24.34 -5.95
N SER A 206 0.72 -24.06 -5.45
CA SER A 206 1.03 -24.23 -4.04
C SER A 206 0.25 -23.26 -3.16
N PHE A 207 0.21 -21.98 -3.53
CA PHE A 207 -0.49 -20.95 -2.79
C PHE A 207 -1.98 -21.23 -2.66
N ARG A 208 -2.70 -21.49 -3.77
CA ARG A 208 -4.14 -21.73 -3.76
C ARG A 208 -4.54 -22.94 -2.90
N SER A 209 -3.68 -23.97 -2.85
CA SER A 209 -3.88 -25.15 -1.99
C SER A 209 -3.69 -24.81 -0.52
N ARG A 210 -2.62 -24.09 -0.17
CA ARG A 210 -2.33 -23.72 1.22
C ARG A 210 -3.37 -22.73 1.77
N VAL A 211 -3.81 -21.77 0.97
CA VAL A 211 -4.88 -20.84 1.34
C VAL A 211 -6.20 -21.58 1.52
N GLY A 212 -6.50 -22.55 0.64
CA GLY A 212 -7.70 -23.39 0.78
C GLY A 212 -7.72 -24.19 2.09
N ALA A 213 -6.57 -24.60 2.58
CA ALA A 213 -6.44 -25.27 3.88
C ALA A 213 -6.71 -24.34 5.09
N LEU A 214 -6.67 -23.01 4.91
CA LEU A 214 -7.02 -22.04 5.95
C LEU A 214 -8.53 -21.83 6.13
N GLY A 215 -9.35 -22.23 5.16
CA GLY A 215 -10.80 -22.06 5.21
C GLY A 215 -11.46 -22.55 6.50
N PRO A 216 -11.22 -23.79 6.95
CA PRO A 216 -11.74 -24.27 8.22
C PRO A 216 -11.29 -23.45 9.44
N HIS A 217 -10.09 -22.89 9.38
CA HIS A 217 -9.54 -22.03 10.43
C HIS A 217 -10.27 -20.70 10.49
N TRP A 218 -10.47 -20.08 9.33
CA TRP A 218 -11.22 -18.81 9.23
C TRP A 218 -12.67 -19.00 9.65
N SER A 219 -13.31 -20.11 9.26
CA SER A 219 -14.66 -20.45 9.72
C SER A 219 -14.73 -20.59 11.24
N ALA A 220 -13.76 -21.26 11.85
CA ALA A 220 -13.69 -21.43 13.32
C ALA A 220 -13.47 -20.11 14.06
N LEU A 221 -12.80 -19.14 13.43
CA LEU A 221 -12.62 -17.78 13.95
C LEU A 221 -13.80 -16.85 13.67
N GLY A 222 -14.82 -17.30 12.94
CA GLY A 222 -15.98 -16.49 12.55
C GLY A 222 -15.70 -15.45 11.47
N ILE A 223 -14.62 -15.61 10.70
CA ILE A 223 -14.27 -14.72 9.59
C ILE A 223 -15.19 -14.98 8.41
N ALA A 224 -15.89 -13.97 7.94
CA ALA A 224 -16.84 -14.04 6.82
C ALA A 224 -16.10 -13.93 5.46
N PHE A 225 -15.11 -14.81 5.22
CA PHE A 225 -14.31 -14.81 4.00
C PHE A 225 -15.12 -15.14 2.74
N SER A 226 -14.66 -14.68 1.59
CA SER A 226 -15.28 -14.95 0.28
C SER A 226 -14.79 -16.30 -0.27
N PRO A 227 -15.64 -17.32 -0.40
CA PRO A 227 -15.25 -18.61 -0.95
C PRO A 227 -15.13 -18.50 -2.49
N ARG A 228 -13.93 -18.19 -2.96
CA ARG A 228 -13.64 -18.03 -4.40
C ARG A 228 -13.37 -19.36 -5.07
N ASP A 229 -13.87 -19.53 -6.31
CA ASP A 229 -13.77 -20.78 -7.08
C ASP A 229 -12.32 -21.10 -7.52
N ASP A 230 -11.45 -20.09 -7.60
CA ASP A 230 -10.05 -20.24 -7.95
C ASP A 230 -9.19 -20.81 -6.79
N ILE A 231 -9.76 -20.93 -5.60
CA ILE A 231 -9.09 -21.50 -4.42
C ILE A 231 -9.51 -22.99 -4.24
N ALA A 232 -8.53 -23.84 -3.95
CA ALA A 232 -8.74 -25.26 -3.66
C ALA A 232 -9.15 -25.47 -2.19
N TRP A 233 -10.41 -25.12 -1.85
CA TRP A 233 -10.90 -25.22 -0.47
C TRP A 233 -10.85 -26.63 0.07
N ALA A 234 -10.35 -26.80 1.30
CA ALA A 234 -10.41 -28.07 1.99
C ALA A 234 -11.86 -28.45 2.29
N THR A 235 -12.21 -29.71 2.10
CA THR A 235 -13.53 -30.26 2.44
C THR A 235 -13.75 -30.24 3.94
N GLY A 236 -14.79 -29.53 4.40
CA GLY A 236 -15.09 -29.36 5.82
C GLY A 236 -15.04 -27.89 6.32
N ALA A 237 -14.92 -26.95 5.38
CA ALA A 237 -15.10 -25.52 5.66
C ALA A 237 -16.58 -25.12 5.58
#